data_bcf8b6877059b9a59a5b1a4d5f8d06a6
#
_entry.id   bcf8b6877059b9a59a5b1a4d5f8d06a6
#
_cell.length_a   1.000
_cell.length_b   1.000
_cell.length_c   1.000
_cell.angle_alpha   90.00
_cell.angle_beta   90.00
_cell.angle_gamma   90.00
#
_symmetry.space_group_name_H-M   'P 1'
#
loop_
_entity.id
_entity.type
_entity.pdbx_description
1 polymer ?
#
loop_
_entity_poly.entity_id
_entity_poly.type
_entity_poly.pdbx_seq_one_letter_code
_entity_poly.pdbx_strand_id
1 'polypeptide(L)'
;NRCLKVYKIKLNLGDRLVFCSDGVTQSGLGGGRLKLGLRRDGLIVLLKDKINEHPNISSTELSQYIVNQARNIETDRLPKDDISACVLYFREPRQALVFTGPPYHQNKDSEYAKMFANFKGKKAICGGTTANLISRELNRPITMDTTISIGKLPSCSYMDGVDLVTEGILTVSYTHLRAHETTLHL
;
A
#
# COMPACT_ATOMS: atom_id res chain seq x y z
N ASN A 1 -32.06 -9.83 -28.23
CA ASN A 1 -30.99 -10.84 -28.11
C ASN A 1 -29.80 -10.19 -27.38
N ARG A 2 -29.56 -10.63 -26.13
CA ARG A 2 -28.35 -10.24 -25.39
C ARG A 2 -27.22 -11.18 -25.84
N CYS A 3 -26.18 -10.65 -26.46
CA CYS A 3 -25.03 -11.42 -26.89
C CYS A 3 -23.93 -11.30 -25.83
N LEU A 4 -23.50 -12.44 -25.28
CA LEU A 4 -22.34 -12.50 -24.37
C LEU A 4 -21.05 -12.47 -25.21
N LYS A 5 -20.21 -11.48 -24.96
CA LYS A 5 -18.87 -11.42 -25.58
C LYS A 5 -17.82 -11.88 -24.56
N VAL A 6 -17.06 -12.89 -24.93
CA VAL A 6 -15.97 -13.44 -24.11
C VAL A 6 -14.64 -13.07 -24.73
N TYR A 7 -13.73 -12.52 -23.92
CA TYR A 7 -12.38 -12.17 -24.33
C TYR A 7 -11.37 -12.93 -23.47
N LYS A 8 -10.31 -13.43 -24.09
CA LYS A 8 -9.16 -14.00 -23.39
C LYS A 8 -8.00 -13.04 -23.53
N ILE A 9 -7.41 -12.64 -22.42
CA ILE A 9 -6.23 -11.77 -22.37
C ILE A 9 -5.13 -12.48 -21.59
N LYS A 10 -3.88 -12.29 -22.03
CA LYS A 10 -2.71 -12.73 -21.29
C LYS A 10 -2.23 -11.55 -20.44
N LEU A 11 -2.02 -11.80 -19.17
CA LEU A 11 -1.52 -10.81 -18.21
C LEU A 11 -0.08 -11.14 -17.85
N ASN A 12 0.75 -10.11 -17.74
CA ASN A 12 2.14 -10.20 -17.35
C ASN A 12 2.33 -9.52 -15.97
N LEU A 13 3.42 -9.82 -15.32
CA LEU A 13 3.80 -9.07 -14.10
C LEU A 13 3.97 -7.58 -14.44
N GLY A 14 3.42 -6.73 -13.61
CA GLY A 14 3.36 -5.28 -13.82
C GLY A 14 2.04 -4.81 -14.44
N ASP A 15 1.26 -5.69 -15.07
CA ASP A 15 -0.01 -5.32 -15.68
C ASP A 15 -1.06 -4.93 -14.64
N ARG A 16 -1.88 -3.97 -15.01
CA ARG A 16 -3.05 -3.55 -14.23
C ARG A 16 -4.30 -3.64 -15.08
N LEU A 17 -5.31 -4.31 -14.55
CA LEU A 17 -6.63 -4.40 -15.16
C LEU A 17 -7.58 -3.50 -14.37
N VAL A 18 -8.16 -2.53 -15.06
CA VAL A 18 -9.04 -1.53 -14.46
C VAL A 18 -10.47 -1.74 -14.95
N PHE A 19 -11.38 -1.83 -14.01
CA PHE A 19 -12.82 -1.86 -14.24
C PHE A 19 -13.43 -0.61 -13.60
N CYS A 20 -14.36 0.01 -14.28
CA CYS A 20 -15.08 1.16 -13.74
C CYS A 20 -16.51 1.20 -14.25
N SER A 21 -17.39 1.88 -13.49
CA SER A 21 -18.73 2.22 -13.96
C SER A 21 -18.66 3.29 -15.05
N ASP A 22 -19.73 3.44 -15.77
CA ASP A 22 -19.86 4.48 -16.80
C ASP A 22 -19.85 5.89 -16.19
N GLY A 23 -20.25 6.06 -14.93
CA GLY A 23 -20.12 7.31 -14.20
C GLY A 23 -18.68 7.84 -14.17
N VAL A 24 -17.64 6.98 -14.23
CA VAL A 24 -16.24 7.42 -14.38
C VAL A 24 -15.99 7.98 -15.77
N THR A 25 -16.40 7.28 -16.83
CA THR A 25 -16.13 7.68 -18.21
C THR A 25 -17.01 8.82 -18.69
N GLN A 26 -18.18 9.00 -18.09
CA GLN A 26 -19.12 10.08 -18.35
C GLN A 26 -18.89 11.32 -17.48
N SER A 27 -17.97 11.30 -16.52
CA SER A 27 -17.68 12.42 -15.64
C SER A 27 -17.45 13.70 -16.42
N GLY A 28 -18.14 14.78 -16.02
CA GLY A 28 -18.11 16.09 -16.66
C GLY A 28 -19.00 16.24 -17.91
N LEU A 29 -19.75 15.19 -18.30
CA LEU A 29 -20.63 15.24 -19.47
C LEU A 29 -21.74 16.30 -19.32
N GLY A 30 -21.88 17.17 -20.33
CA GLY A 30 -22.94 18.17 -20.41
C GLY A 30 -22.79 19.37 -19.47
N GLY A 31 -21.66 19.51 -18.82
CA GLY A 31 -21.36 20.65 -17.96
C GLY A 31 -19.92 20.59 -17.48
N GLY A 32 -19.30 21.68 -17.22
CA GLY A 32 -17.96 21.72 -16.70
C GLY A 32 -16.85 21.70 -17.75
N ARG A 33 -15.65 21.22 -17.34
CA ARG A 33 -14.42 21.34 -18.14
C ARG A 33 -14.38 20.45 -19.39
N LEU A 34 -15.12 19.34 -19.38
CA LEU A 34 -15.12 18.36 -20.46
C LEU A 34 -16.52 18.19 -21.05
N LYS A 35 -16.80 18.88 -22.18
CA LYS A 35 -18.12 18.82 -22.84
C LYS A 35 -18.59 17.41 -23.20
N LEU A 36 -17.68 16.51 -23.53
CA LEU A 36 -17.96 15.12 -23.93
C LEU A 36 -17.69 14.10 -22.80
N GLY A 37 -17.45 14.57 -21.57
CA GLY A 37 -17.02 13.75 -20.45
C GLY A 37 -15.56 13.30 -20.56
N LEU A 38 -15.09 12.58 -19.54
CA LEU A 38 -13.72 12.04 -19.46
C LEU A 38 -13.43 11.05 -20.60
N ARG A 39 -14.40 10.21 -20.91
CA ARG A 39 -14.31 9.12 -21.88
C ARG A 39 -13.19 8.10 -21.56
N ARG A 40 -13.18 7.00 -22.27
CA ARG A 40 -12.16 5.96 -22.12
C ARG A 40 -10.74 6.49 -22.38
N ASP A 41 -10.57 7.30 -23.41
CA ASP A 41 -9.25 7.80 -23.82
C ASP A 41 -8.68 8.74 -22.77
N GLY A 42 -9.51 9.63 -22.20
CA GLY A 42 -9.09 10.51 -21.10
C GLY A 42 -8.71 9.73 -19.84
N LEU A 43 -9.47 8.69 -19.52
CA LEU A 43 -9.12 7.80 -18.39
C LEU A 43 -7.78 7.09 -18.64
N ILE A 44 -7.53 6.58 -19.83
CA ILE A 44 -6.25 5.93 -20.18
C ILE A 44 -5.08 6.89 -20.01
N VAL A 45 -5.21 8.14 -20.44
CA VAL A 45 -4.16 9.17 -20.27
C VAL A 45 -3.90 9.40 -18.79
N LEU A 46 -4.94 9.68 -17.99
CA LEU A 46 -4.81 9.88 -16.54
C LEU A 46 -4.12 8.71 -15.84
N LEU A 47 -4.47 7.48 -16.21
CA LEU A 47 -3.86 6.29 -15.63
C LEU A 47 -2.40 6.13 -16.01
N LYS A 48 -2.04 6.36 -17.26
CA LYS A 48 -0.66 6.30 -17.73
C LYS A 48 0.21 7.33 -17.02
N ASP A 49 -0.26 8.57 -16.91
CA ASP A 49 0.48 9.64 -16.25
C ASP A 49 0.69 9.30 -14.78
N LYS A 50 -0.38 8.86 -14.08
CA LYS A 50 -0.29 8.50 -12.67
C LYS A 50 0.63 7.29 -12.41
N ILE A 51 0.60 6.29 -13.25
CA ILE A 51 1.47 5.11 -13.14
C ILE A 51 2.93 5.47 -13.46
N ASN A 52 3.18 6.36 -14.43
CA ASN A 52 4.53 6.82 -14.76
C ASN A 52 5.14 7.63 -13.60
N GLU A 53 4.34 8.50 -12.95
CA GLU A 53 4.79 9.24 -11.76
C GLU A 53 5.06 8.33 -10.56
N HIS A 54 4.22 7.29 -10.39
CA HIS A 54 4.27 6.36 -9.26
C HIS A 54 4.20 4.90 -9.76
N PRO A 55 5.29 4.32 -10.26
CA PRO A 55 5.27 2.97 -10.84
C PRO A 55 4.81 1.87 -9.88
N ASN A 56 5.02 2.07 -8.58
CA ASN A 56 4.66 1.13 -7.52
C ASN A 56 3.32 1.44 -6.84
N ILE A 57 2.50 2.34 -7.41
CA ILE A 57 1.18 2.70 -6.86
C ILE A 57 0.34 1.46 -6.61
N SER A 58 -0.27 1.36 -5.44
CA SER A 58 -1.12 0.23 -5.06
C SER A 58 -2.45 0.23 -5.81
N SER A 59 -3.13 -0.92 -5.83
CA SER A 59 -4.48 -1.04 -6.41
C SER A 59 -5.49 -0.12 -5.72
N THR A 60 -5.38 0.00 -4.39
CA THR A 60 -6.26 0.84 -3.58
C THR A 60 -6.06 2.32 -3.91
N GLU A 61 -4.81 2.79 -3.91
CA GLU A 61 -4.49 4.18 -4.24
C GLU A 61 -4.91 4.54 -5.67
N LEU A 62 -4.67 3.63 -6.62
CA LEU A 62 -5.04 3.87 -8.01
C LEU A 62 -6.56 3.90 -8.19
N SER A 63 -7.32 3.02 -7.51
CA SER A 63 -8.78 3.06 -7.56
C SER A 63 -9.36 4.32 -6.91
N GLN A 64 -8.81 4.76 -5.77
CA GLN A 64 -9.16 6.02 -5.13
C GLN A 64 -8.84 7.23 -6.02
N TYR A 65 -7.67 7.21 -6.67
CA TYR A 65 -7.29 8.23 -7.63
C TYR A 65 -8.31 8.36 -8.76
N ILE A 66 -8.75 7.24 -9.37
CA ILE A 66 -9.76 7.23 -10.43
C ILE A 66 -11.05 7.89 -9.95
N VAL A 67 -11.57 7.47 -8.80
CA VAL A 67 -12.82 7.99 -8.23
C VAL A 67 -12.70 9.49 -7.92
N ASN A 68 -11.57 9.90 -7.34
CA ASN A 68 -11.34 11.31 -7.00
C ASN A 68 -11.21 12.18 -8.26
N GLN A 69 -10.52 11.70 -9.30
CA GLN A 69 -10.44 12.45 -10.57
C GLN A 69 -11.82 12.57 -11.24
N ALA A 70 -12.59 11.49 -11.28
CA ALA A 70 -13.95 11.52 -11.80
C ALA A 70 -14.82 12.56 -11.07
N ARG A 71 -14.79 12.58 -9.72
CA ARG A 71 -15.49 13.58 -8.91
C ARG A 71 -15.02 15.01 -9.15
N ASN A 72 -13.72 15.22 -9.31
CA ASN A 72 -13.16 16.56 -9.53
C ASN A 72 -13.51 17.16 -10.91
N ILE A 73 -13.84 16.31 -11.88
CA ILE A 73 -14.28 16.70 -13.22
C ILE A 73 -15.74 17.13 -13.22
N GLU A 74 -16.56 16.61 -12.28
CA GLU A 74 -17.98 16.98 -12.18
C GLU A 74 -18.18 18.43 -11.74
N THR A 75 -19.27 19.02 -12.21
CA THR A 75 -19.71 20.35 -11.76
C THR A 75 -20.07 20.25 -10.29
N ASP A 76 -19.57 21.19 -9.49
CA ASP A 76 -19.78 21.24 -8.03
C ASP A 76 -19.35 19.96 -7.27
N ARG A 77 -18.55 19.10 -7.92
CA ARG A 77 -18.11 17.79 -7.40
C ARG A 77 -19.26 16.85 -7.02
N LEU A 78 -20.42 17.08 -7.60
CA LEU A 78 -21.61 16.24 -7.41
C LEU A 78 -21.74 15.28 -8.58
N PRO A 79 -21.48 13.98 -8.37
CA PRO A 79 -21.64 12.96 -9.39
C PRO A 79 -23.08 12.90 -9.88
N LYS A 80 -23.27 12.80 -11.20
CA LYS A 80 -24.59 12.61 -11.82
C LYS A 80 -25.00 11.15 -11.85
N ASP A 81 -24.04 10.25 -11.68
CA ASP A 81 -24.23 8.81 -11.67
C ASP A 81 -23.24 8.15 -10.69
N ASP A 82 -23.44 6.87 -10.39
CA ASP A 82 -22.59 6.10 -9.49
C ASP A 82 -21.16 5.96 -10.03
N ILE A 83 -20.18 6.45 -9.27
CA ILE A 83 -18.77 6.37 -9.59
C ILE A 83 -18.12 5.24 -8.81
N SER A 84 -17.73 4.17 -9.51
CA SER A 84 -17.01 3.06 -8.92
C SER A 84 -15.82 2.63 -9.78
N ALA A 85 -14.73 2.21 -9.12
CA ALA A 85 -13.54 1.70 -9.78
C ALA A 85 -12.95 0.52 -9.01
N CYS A 86 -12.46 -0.47 -9.75
CA CYS A 86 -11.73 -1.62 -9.24
C CYS A 86 -10.44 -1.81 -10.04
N VAL A 87 -9.34 -2.05 -9.36
CA VAL A 87 -8.04 -2.27 -9.97
C VAL A 87 -7.48 -3.63 -9.53
N LEU A 88 -7.15 -4.48 -10.49
CA LEU A 88 -6.38 -5.69 -10.27
C LEU A 88 -4.94 -5.44 -10.73
N TYR A 89 -3.98 -5.59 -9.83
CA TYR A 89 -2.56 -5.43 -10.11
C TYR A 89 -1.85 -6.79 -10.04
N PHE A 90 -1.26 -7.21 -11.15
CA PHE A 90 -0.50 -8.45 -11.28
C PHE A 90 0.96 -8.15 -10.96
N ARG A 91 1.39 -8.51 -9.77
CA ARG A 91 2.74 -8.21 -9.28
C ARG A 91 3.34 -9.41 -8.56
N GLU A 92 4.65 -9.39 -8.38
CA GLU A 92 5.34 -10.33 -7.50
C GLU A 92 4.77 -10.27 -6.07
N PRO A 93 4.67 -11.42 -5.38
CA PRO A 93 4.26 -11.48 -4.00
C PRO A 93 5.19 -10.64 -3.12
N ARG A 94 4.62 -9.79 -2.28
CA ARG A 94 5.37 -9.11 -1.23
C ARG A 94 5.51 -10.06 -0.04
N GLN A 95 6.73 -10.20 0.47
CA GLN A 95 7.03 -11.01 1.63
C GLN A 95 7.39 -10.10 2.80
N ALA A 96 6.92 -10.45 3.98
CA ALA A 96 7.27 -9.78 5.23
C ALA A 96 7.66 -10.84 6.27
N LEU A 97 8.71 -10.56 7.02
CA LEU A 97 9.16 -11.33 8.16
C LEU A 97 8.94 -10.51 9.42
N VAL A 98 8.21 -11.09 10.38
CA VAL A 98 7.94 -10.45 11.66
C VAL A 98 8.54 -11.29 12.77
N PHE A 99 9.43 -10.70 13.56
CA PHE A 99 10.01 -11.32 14.75
C PHE A 99 9.32 -10.77 16.00
N THR A 100 8.76 -11.68 16.83
CA THR A 100 7.95 -11.31 18.01
C THR A 100 8.49 -11.84 19.32
N GLY A 101 9.64 -12.48 19.33
CA GLY A 101 10.27 -13.02 20.55
C GLY A 101 11.65 -13.56 20.27
N PRO A 102 12.51 -13.69 21.28
CA PRO A 102 13.82 -14.34 21.14
C PRO A 102 13.67 -15.86 20.99
N PRO A 103 14.67 -16.56 20.48
CA PRO A 103 14.69 -18.01 20.51
C PRO A 103 14.75 -18.54 21.94
N TYR A 104 14.22 -19.74 22.16
CA TYR A 104 14.19 -20.36 23.50
C TYR A 104 15.60 -20.59 24.08
N HIS A 105 16.58 -20.94 23.23
CA HIS A 105 17.96 -21.16 23.61
C HIS A 105 18.85 -20.01 23.12
N GLN A 106 19.61 -19.39 24.00
CA GLN A 106 20.51 -18.28 23.68
C GLN A 106 21.61 -18.63 22.66
N ASN A 107 22.03 -19.91 22.61
CA ASN A 107 23.01 -20.38 21.61
C ASN A 107 22.47 -20.30 20.16
N LYS A 108 21.17 -20.02 19.98
CA LYS A 108 20.51 -19.80 18.69
C LYS A 108 20.40 -18.34 18.30
N ASP A 109 20.80 -17.42 19.15
CA ASP A 109 20.66 -15.97 18.92
C ASP A 109 21.33 -15.54 17.59
N SER A 110 22.56 -16.02 17.36
CA SER A 110 23.30 -15.67 16.13
C SER A 110 22.66 -16.25 14.87
N GLU A 111 22.16 -17.49 14.92
CA GLU A 111 21.45 -18.11 13.80
C GLU A 111 20.14 -17.35 13.49
N TYR A 112 19.41 -16.99 14.54
CA TYR A 112 18.16 -16.23 14.48
C TYR A 112 18.38 -14.86 13.84
N ALA A 113 19.41 -14.13 14.28
CA ALA A 113 19.76 -12.83 13.72
C ALA A 113 20.21 -12.91 12.24
N LYS A 114 20.98 -13.95 11.88
CA LYS A 114 21.38 -14.20 10.49
C LYS A 114 20.18 -14.51 9.58
N MET A 115 19.22 -15.31 10.06
CA MET A 115 17.99 -15.58 9.32
C MET A 115 17.22 -14.27 9.05
N PHE A 116 17.12 -13.41 10.06
CA PHE A 116 16.49 -12.10 9.91
C PHE A 116 17.25 -11.20 8.92
N ALA A 117 18.57 -11.13 9.02
CA ALA A 117 19.39 -10.29 8.14
C ALA A 117 19.29 -10.71 6.67
N ASN A 118 19.29 -12.04 6.41
CA ASN A 118 19.29 -12.59 5.06
C ASN A 118 17.94 -12.60 4.38
N PHE A 119 16.86 -12.32 5.11
CA PHE A 119 15.52 -12.30 4.53
C PHE A 119 15.37 -11.20 3.49
N LYS A 120 14.90 -11.58 2.29
CA LYS A 120 14.64 -10.65 1.18
C LYS A 120 13.18 -10.24 1.20
N GLY A 121 12.86 -9.13 1.87
CA GLY A 121 11.50 -8.64 2.00
C GLY A 121 11.40 -7.60 3.11
N LYS A 122 10.20 -7.21 3.44
CA LYS A 122 9.95 -6.30 4.57
C LYS A 122 10.24 -7.02 5.90
N LYS A 123 10.89 -6.32 6.83
CA LYS A 123 11.31 -6.85 8.12
C LYS A 123 10.74 -6.01 9.26
N ALA A 124 10.06 -6.68 10.18
CA ALA A 124 9.53 -6.04 11.37
C ALA A 124 9.99 -6.77 12.63
N ILE A 125 10.28 -6.00 13.66
CA ILE A 125 10.60 -6.50 15.01
C ILE A 125 9.57 -5.93 15.98
N CYS A 126 8.91 -6.83 16.72
CA CYS A 126 7.93 -6.48 17.75
C CYS A 126 8.46 -6.92 19.10
N GLY A 127 8.80 -5.95 19.94
CA GLY A 127 9.29 -6.16 21.31
C GLY A 127 10.75 -5.79 21.50
N GLY A 128 11.03 -5.01 22.55
CA GLY A 128 12.34 -4.48 22.89
C GLY A 128 13.40 -5.57 23.10
N THR A 129 13.04 -6.69 23.72
CA THR A 129 13.96 -7.82 23.92
C THR A 129 14.47 -8.40 22.60
N THR A 130 13.56 -8.58 21.64
CA THR A 130 13.91 -9.09 20.31
C THR A 130 14.75 -8.06 19.55
N ALA A 131 14.40 -6.80 19.65
CA ALA A 131 15.14 -5.70 19.02
C ALA A 131 16.58 -5.62 19.58
N ASN A 132 16.75 -5.70 20.90
CA ASN A 132 18.05 -5.69 21.56
C ASN A 132 18.92 -6.90 21.15
N LEU A 133 18.31 -8.10 21.02
CA LEU A 133 18.99 -9.28 20.55
C LEU A 133 19.51 -9.07 19.11
N ILE A 134 18.65 -8.67 18.20
CA ILE A 134 19.01 -8.42 16.79
C ILE A 134 20.07 -7.31 16.68
N SER A 135 19.92 -6.23 17.46
CA SER A 135 20.88 -5.13 17.54
C SER A 135 22.27 -5.63 17.94
N ARG A 136 22.34 -6.43 19.01
CA ARG A 136 23.59 -7.01 19.53
C ARG A 136 24.24 -7.94 18.49
N GLU A 137 23.49 -8.91 17.98
CA GLU A 137 24.03 -9.94 17.09
C GLU A 137 24.44 -9.39 15.72
N LEU A 138 23.76 -8.34 15.22
CA LEU A 138 24.07 -7.73 13.93
C LEU A 138 24.93 -6.47 14.06
N ASN A 139 25.27 -6.05 15.30
CA ASN A 139 25.97 -4.80 15.58
C ASN A 139 25.31 -3.58 14.90
N ARG A 140 23.99 -3.49 15.04
CA ARG A 140 23.17 -2.38 14.48
C ARG A 140 22.51 -1.63 15.61
N PRO A 141 22.80 -0.32 15.81
CA PRO A 141 22.21 0.45 16.89
C PRO A 141 20.70 0.66 16.69
N ILE A 142 19.97 0.67 17.81
CA ILE A 142 18.56 1.07 17.84
C ILE A 142 18.52 2.55 18.20
N THR A 143 17.85 3.36 17.38
CA THR A 143 17.57 4.77 17.67
C THR A 143 16.09 4.97 17.89
N MET A 144 15.70 5.62 18.99
CA MET A 144 14.30 5.93 19.24
C MET A 144 13.85 7.08 18.35
N ASP A 145 12.69 6.92 17.72
CA ASP A 145 12.04 8.01 17.02
C ASP A 145 11.23 8.83 18.01
N THR A 146 11.79 9.95 18.44
CA THR A 146 11.13 10.87 19.38
C THR A 146 10.13 11.81 18.70
N THR A 147 10.04 11.79 17.39
CA THR A 147 9.20 12.71 16.61
C THR A 147 7.75 12.21 16.45
N ILE A 148 7.51 10.92 16.65
CA ILE A 148 6.18 10.32 16.50
C ILE A 148 5.59 10.02 17.87
N SER A 149 5.13 11.06 18.57
CA SER A 149 4.29 10.93 19.75
C SER A 149 2.83 11.23 19.38
N ILE A 150 2.21 10.34 18.61
CA ILE A 150 0.80 10.46 18.25
C ILE A 150 -0.02 9.59 19.23
N GLY A 151 -0.44 10.20 20.33
CA GLY A 151 -1.43 9.64 21.26
C GLY A 151 -0.98 8.36 21.98
N LYS A 152 -1.83 7.34 22.01
CA LYS A 152 -1.64 6.07 22.74
C LYS A 152 -0.84 5.00 22.00
N LEU A 153 -0.12 5.36 20.94
CA LEU A 153 0.65 4.39 20.15
C LEU A 153 2.00 4.11 20.83
N PRO A 154 2.49 2.85 20.83
CA PRO A 154 3.84 2.52 21.28
C PRO A 154 4.87 3.29 20.48
N SER A 155 5.96 3.70 21.12
CA SER A 155 7.10 4.31 20.42
C SER A 155 7.64 3.40 19.34
N CYS A 156 7.94 3.97 18.18
CA CYS A 156 8.64 3.28 17.12
C CYS A 156 10.13 3.58 17.26
N SER A 157 10.96 2.59 16.95
CA SER A 157 12.41 2.75 16.91
C SER A 157 12.90 2.47 15.49
N TYR A 158 14.06 3.02 15.18
CA TYR A 158 14.75 2.79 13.91
C TYR A 158 15.95 1.86 14.11
N MET A 159 16.15 0.93 13.18
CA MET A 159 17.33 0.10 13.07
C MET A 159 17.65 -0.08 11.58
N ASP A 160 18.90 0.08 11.20
CA ASP A 160 19.31 -0.06 9.80
C ASP A 160 18.97 -1.45 9.23
N GLY A 161 18.34 -1.45 8.05
CA GLY A 161 17.88 -2.66 7.36
C GLY A 161 16.62 -3.31 7.97
N VAL A 162 15.87 -2.60 8.80
CA VAL A 162 14.59 -3.02 9.39
C VAL A 162 13.51 -1.98 9.06
N ASP A 163 12.38 -2.44 8.55
CA ASP A 163 11.30 -1.54 8.13
C ASP A 163 10.43 -1.03 9.29
N LEU A 164 10.34 -1.83 10.37
CA LEU A 164 9.55 -1.47 11.54
C LEU A 164 10.14 -2.09 12.81
N VAL A 165 10.40 -1.27 13.82
CA VAL A 165 10.76 -1.73 15.17
C VAL A 165 9.77 -1.13 16.16
N THR A 166 9.09 -1.97 16.95
CA THR A 166 8.12 -1.54 17.98
C THR A 166 8.45 -2.16 19.32
N GLU A 167 8.21 -1.44 20.42
CA GLU A 167 8.44 -1.92 21.78
C GLU A 167 7.32 -2.78 22.35
N GLY A 168 6.25 -3.01 21.63
CA GLY A 168 5.10 -3.76 22.13
C GLY A 168 4.44 -4.64 21.08
N ILE A 169 3.51 -5.46 21.55
CA ILE A 169 2.63 -6.22 20.69
C ILE A 169 1.84 -5.23 19.83
N LEU A 170 1.83 -5.45 18.53
CA LEU A 170 0.92 -4.75 17.62
C LEU A 170 -0.52 -5.03 18.08
N THR A 171 -1.11 -4.10 18.81
CA THR A 171 -2.51 -4.21 19.21
C THR A 171 -3.40 -4.07 17.97
N VAL A 172 -4.63 -4.61 18.04
CA VAL A 172 -5.62 -4.44 16.97
C VAL A 172 -5.83 -2.97 16.64
N SER A 173 -5.76 -2.10 17.63
CA SER A 173 -5.85 -0.64 17.46
C SER A 173 -4.67 -0.06 16.66
N TYR A 174 -3.45 -0.58 16.86
CA TYR A 174 -2.28 -0.15 16.11
C TYR A 174 -2.36 -0.61 14.66
N THR A 175 -2.75 -1.86 14.41
CA THR A 175 -2.95 -2.38 13.06
C THR A 175 -4.05 -1.63 12.33
N HIS A 176 -5.12 -1.22 13.01
CA HIS A 176 -6.20 -0.43 12.40
C HIS A 176 -5.80 1.00 12.07
N LEU A 177 -5.14 1.70 13.00
CA LEU A 177 -4.67 3.07 12.78
C LEU A 177 -3.59 3.14 11.70
N ARG A 178 -2.61 2.24 11.74
CA ARG A 178 -1.54 2.18 10.72
C ARG A 178 -2.00 1.61 9.39
N ALA A 179 -2.98 0.71 9.35
CA ALA A 179 -3.57 0.27 8.09
C ALA A 179 -4.26 1.42 7.35
N HIS A 180 -4.84 2.37 8.06
CA HIS A 180 -5.38 3.60 7.48
C HIS A 180 -4.30 4.59 7.06
N GLU A 181 -3.18 4.68 7.77
CA GLU A 181 -2.06 5.56 7.41
C GLU A 181 -1.12 4.94 6.36
N THR A 182 -0.88 3.64 6.38
CA THR A 182 -0.03 2.94 5.41
C THR A 182 -0.69 2.72 4.06
N THR A 183 -1.99 2.98 3.91
CA THR A 183 -2.58 3.18 2.58
C THR A 183 -2.05 4.42 1.87
N LEU A 184 -1.30 5.28 2.56
CA LEU A 184 -0.70 6.48 1.97
C LEU A 184 0.78 6.32 1.59
N HIS A 185 1.48 5.24 1.98
CA HIS A 185 2.95 5.12 1.81
C HIS A 185 3.49 3.71 1.49
N LEU A 186 2.68 2.79 0.94
CA LEU A 186 3.19 1.50 0.45
C LEU A 186 3.05 1.37 -1.04
#